data_146bf386ff9a1144597c5965921b70f9
#
_entry.id   146bf386ff9a1144597c5965921b70f9
#
_cell.length_a   1.000
_cell.length_b   1.000
_cell.length_c   1.000
_cell.angle_alpha   90.00
_cell.angle_beta   90.00
_cell.angle_gamma   90.00
#
_symmetry.space_group_name_H-M   'P 1'
#
loop_
_entity.id
_entity.type
_entity.pdbx_description
1 polymer ?
#
loop_
_entity_poly.entity_id
_entity_poly.type
_entity_poly.pdbx_seq_one_letter_code
_entity_poly.pdbx_strand_id
1 'polypeptide(L)'
;VSIDTAGVGVREIDVGTLPTRFARGWHCLGVVKDFLDGKPHPVNIFGTKLVVFADTEHNLHVLDAYCRHMGGDLSQGVVKGDTVACPFHDWRWGGDGRCKEVPYAKRTPRMARTRSWPTEVHNGLLFVWHDHEGNRPPPELQIPDIPEAASGEWTDWRWRSELIEGSNCREIVDNIVDMAHFFYIHYGFPTYFKNVFEGHIASQYLRTVGRPDVLLGGSHYTGEQTLDSEASYFGPSFMINWLHNSYGGYKVESILVNCHYPVTQNSFMLQWGIIVRKPKGMNDADTEKLSKAFTDGVSMGFLQDVEIWKHKTRIENPLLVEEDGPVYQLRRWYQQFYVDAADVTQEMTDRFEYEVDTTAANKHWHAEVEENLRPKVEQTQ
;
A
#
# COMPACT_ATOMS: atom_id res chain seq x y z
N VAL A 1 26.66 -25.93 33.96
CA VAL A 1 25.41 -25.86 34.73
C VAL A 1 24.30 -25.74 33.68
N SER A 2 23.62 -26.87 33.40
CA SER A 2 22.43 -26.86 32.57
C SER A 2 21.31 -26.19 33.36
N ILE A 3 20.79 -25.09 32.88
CA ILE A 3 19.56 -24.50 33.41
C ILE A 3 18.44 -25.43 33.00
N ASP A 4 17.84 -26.10 33.97
CA ASP A 4 16.64 -26.90 33.82
C ASP A 4 15.46 -25.94 33.55
N THR A 5 15.05 -25.81 32.28
CA THR A 5 13.89 -25.02 31.86
C THR A 5 12.58 -25.83 31.91
N ALA A 6 12.59 -27.00 32.55
CA ALA A 6 11.41 -27.83 32.78
C ALA A 6 10.47 -27.16 33.80
N GLY A 7 9.64 -26.24 33.39
CA GLY A 7 8.63 -25.63 34.26
C GLY A 7 8.03 -24.32 33.80
N VAL A 8 8.66 -23.60 32.88
CA VAL A 8 8.04 -22.42 32.25
C VAL A 8 7.66 -22.82 30.81
N GLY A 9 6.38 -23.12 30.61
CA GLY A 9 5.86 -23.42 29.28
C GLY A 9 6.12 -22.24 28.35
N VAL A 10 7.12 -22.34 27.48
CA VAL A 10 7.34 -21.36 26.42
C VAL A 10 6.26 -21.59 25.36
N ARG A 11 5.47 -20.57 25.09
CA ARG A 11 4.48 -20.63 24.01
C ARG A 11 5.22 -20.70 22.68
N GLU A 12 4.99 -21.75 21.90
CA GLU A 12 5.57 -21.90 20.57
C GLU A 12 5.04 -20.81 19.63
N ILE A 13 5.91 -20.34 18.74
CA ILE A 13 5.54 -19.41 17.68
C ILE A 13 4.71 -20.17 16.65
N ASP A 14 3.48 -19.71 16.42
CA ASP A 14 2.66 -20.14 15.30
C ASP A 14 2.89 -19.18 14.13
N VAL A 15 3.61 -19.64 13.14
CA VAL A 15 3.88 -18.86 11.91
C VAL A 15 2.71 -18.87 10.92
N GLY A 16 1.67 -19.68 11.22
CA GLY A 16 0.53 -19.88 10.34
C GLY A 16 0.90 -20.52 9.00
N THR A 17 -0.01 -20.43 8.08
CA THR A 17 0.17 -20.86 6.69
C THR A 17 -0.02 -19.68 5.74
N LEU A 18 0.67 -19.72 4.60
CA LEU A 18 0.41 -18.75 3.55
C LEU A 18 -1.04 -18.91 3.04
N PRO A 19 -1.71 -17.80 2.71
CA PRO A 19 -3.04 -17.88 2.13
C PRO A 19 -3.00 -18.71 0.83
N THR A 20 -4.05 -19.49 0.60
CA THR A 20 -4.24 -20.21 -0.67
C THR A 20 -4.92 -19.33 -1.73
N ARG A 21 -5.42 -18.17 -1.34
CA ARG A 21 -6.16 -17.22 -2.17
C ARG A 21 -5.51 -15.85 -2.11
N PHE A 22 -5.72 -15.03 -3.13
CA PHE A 22 -5.41 -13.61 -3.10
C PHE A 22 -6.61 -12.83 -2.60
N ALA A 23 -6.37 -11.68 -1.97
CA ALA A 23 -7.42 -10.86 -1.40
C ALA A 23 -8.42 -10.39 -2.45
N ARG A 24 -9.71 -10.48 -2.12
CA ARG A 24 -10.80 -9.91 -2.91
C ARG A 24 -10.83 -8.41 -2.71
N GLY A 25 -10.75 -7.64 -3.79
CA GLY A 25 -10.81 -6.19 -3.74
C GLY A 25 -10.16 -5.52 -4.94
N TRP A 26 -10.14 -4.20 -4.89
CA TRP A 26 -9.42 -3.37 -5.83
C TRP A 26 -7.93 -3.32 -5.49
N HIS A 27 -7.09 -3.49 -6.50
CA HIS A 27 -5.64 -3.39 -6.39
C HIS A 27 -5.12 -2.32 -7.36
N CYS A 28 -4.41 -1.33 -6.82
CA CYS A 28 -3.81 -0.26 -7.62
C CYS A 28 -2.61 -0.78 -8.39
N LEU A 29 -2.57 -0.54 -9.70
CA LEU A 29 -1.46 -0.93 -10.58
C LEU A 29 -0.45 0.19 -10.80
N GLY A 30 -0.82 1.44 -10.52
CA GLY A 30 0.06 2.59 -10.68
C GLY A 30 -0.63 3.80 -11.30
N VAL A 31 0.17 4.77 -11.73
CA VAL A 31 -0.31 6.03 -12.29
C VAL A 31 -0.73 5.84 -13.75
N VAL A 32 -1.92 6.31 -14.10
CA VAL A 32 -2.52 6.17 -15.46
C VAL A 32 -1.58 6.64 -16.55
N LYS A 33 -0.90 7.78 -16.37
CA LYS A 33 -0.01 8.36 -17.39
C LYS A 33 1.13 7.43 -17.83
N ASP A 34 1.54 6.51 -16.94
CA ASP A 34 2.64 5.58 -17.22
C ASP A 34 2.22 4.46 -18.19
N PHE A 35 0.91 4.27 -18.42
CA PHE A 35 0.33 3.30 -19.33
C PHE A 35 -0.15 3.89 -20.66
N LEU A 36 0.01 5.20 -20.87
CA LEU A 36 -0.49 5.91 -22.06
C LEU A 36 0.57 6.13 -23.15
N ASP A 37 1.69 5.43 -23.09
CA ASP A 37 2.81 5.56 -24.04
C ASP A 37 2.60 4.78 -25.36
N GLY A 38 1.42 4.20 -25.57
CA GLY A 38 1.07 3.41 -26.76
C GLY A 38 1.67 2.01 -26.80
N LYS A 39 2.20 1.50 -25.67
CA LYS A 39 2.77 0.16 -25.55
C LYS A 39 1.95 -0.72 -24.61
N PRO A 40 2.04 -2.05 -24.75
CA PRO A 40 1.51 -2.96 -23.77
C PRO A 40 2.50 -3.11 -22.60
N HIS A 41 1.99 -3.07 -21.35
CA HIS A 41 2.76 -3.13 -20.12
C HIS A 41 2.50 -4.43 -19.37
N PRO A 42 3.55 -5.20 -18.97
CA PRO A 42 3.39 -6.39 -18.15
C PRO A 42 3.12 -6.03 -16.69
N VAL A 43 2.23 -6.77 -16.03
CA VAL A 43 2.02 -6.74 -14.59
C VAL A 43 2.02 -8.16 -14.06
N ASN A 44 3.02 -8.50 -13.23
CA ASN A 44 3.03 -9.78 -12.51
C ASN A 44 2.20 -9.63 -11.22
N ILE A 45 1.08 -10.31 -11.15
CA ILE A 45 0.10 -10.18 -10.08
C ILE A 45 -0.73 -11.46 -9.96
N PHE A 46 -1.22 -11.78 -8.77
CA PHE A 46 -2.10 -12.93 -8.50
C PHE A 46 -1.54 -14.28 -8.98
N GLY A 47 -0.21 -14.45 -8.89
CA GLY A 47 0.46 -15.68 -9.36
C GLY A 47 0.47 -15.85 -10.87
N THR A 48 0.14 -14.81 -11.64
CA THR A 48 0.09 -14.84 -13.10
C THR A 48 0.68 -13.54 -13.68
N LYS A 49 0.60 -13.38 -14.99
CA LYS A 49 0.96 -12.15 -15.68
C LYS A 49 -0.26 -11.58 -16.39
N LEU A 50 -0.47 -10.29 -16.22
CA LEU A 50 -1.45 -9.50 -16.95
C LEU A 50 -0.74 -8.55 -17.93
N VAL A 51 -1.49 -8.06 -18.89
CA VAL A 51 -1.06 -6.99 -19.80
C VAL A 51 -2.02 -5.83 -19.70
N VAL A 52 -1.47 -4.62 -19.52
CA VAL A 52 -2.20 -3.34 -19.57
C VAL A 52 -1.88 -2.66 -20.87
N PHE A 53 -2.90 -2.14 -21.54
CA PHE A 53 -2.72 -1.31 -22.74
C PHE A 53 -3.82 -0.26 -22.85
N ALA A 54 -3.53 0.85 -23.54
CA ALA A 54 -4.49 1.90 -23.86
C ALA A 54 -5.03 1.72 -25.26
N ASP A 55 -6.34 1.97 -25.46
CA ASP A 55 -6.96 2.09 -26.78
C ASP A 55 -6.76 3.50 -27.37
N THR A 56 -7.31 3.75 -28.54
CA THR A 56 -7.22 5.05 -29.25
C THR A 56 -7.94 6.20 -28.53
N GLU A 57 -8.86 5.89 -27.62
CA GLU A 57 -9.56 6.86 -26.77
C GLU A 57 -8.89 7.03 -25.40
N HIS A 58 -7.70 6.41 -25.20
CA HIS A 58 -6.96 6.37 -23.94
C HIS A 58 -7.67 5.62 -22.81
N ASN A 59 -8.65 4.76 -23.09
CA ASN A 59 -9.18 3.85 -22.09
C ASN A 59 -8.18 2.72 -21.82
N LEU A 60 -7.94 2.43 -20.55
CA LEU A 60 -7.03 1.38 -20.14
C LEU A 60 -7.76 0.03 -20.02
N HIS A 61 -7.13 -0.99 -20.55
CA HIS A 61 -7.63 -2.37 -20.54
C HIS A 61 -6.61 -3.30 -19.91
N VAL A 62 -7.11 -4.29 -19.17
CA VAL A 62 -6.27 -5.31 -18.51
C VAL A 62 -6.74 -6.70 -18.94
N LEU A 63 -5.84 -7.46 -19.54
CA LEU A 63 -6.10 -8.83 -20.00
C LEU A 63 -5.10 -9.82 -19.38
N ASP A 64 -5.44 -11.12 -19.39
CA ASP A 64 -4.42 -12.17 -19.22
C ASP A 64 -3.34 -11.99 -20.29
N ALA A 65 -2.07 -12.02 -19.90
CA ALA A 65 -0.97 -11.68 -20.80
C ALA A 65 -0.67 -12.78 -21.85
N TYR A 66 -1.09 -14.01 -21.63
CA TYR A 66 -0.75 -15.10 -22.54
C TYR A 66 -1.82 -15.32 -23.61
N CYS A 67 -1.42 -15.11 -24.86
CA CYS A 67 -2.29 -15.29 -26.02
C CYS A 67 -2.90 -16.69 -26.08
N ARG A 68 -4.21 -16.78 -26.20
CA ARG A 68 -4.95 -18.05 -26.20
C ARG A 68 -4.70 -18.94 -27.41
N HIS A 69 -4.00 -18.41 -28.42
CA HIS A 69 -3.60 -19.22 -29.58
C HIS A 69 -2.51 -20.23 -29.18
N MET A 70 -1.30 -19.77 -28.88
CA MET A 70 -0.15 -20.61 -28.57
C MET A 70 0.75 -20.01 -27.46
N GLY A 71 0.18 -19.24 -26.55
CA GLY A 71 0.87 -18.75 -25.35
C GLY A 71 1.85 -17.60 -25.54
N GLY A 72 1.84 -16.92 -26.69
CA GLY A 72 2.69 -15.73 -26.89
C GLY A 72 2.37 -14.65 -25.85
N ASP A 73 3.40 -14.00 -25.32
CA ASP A 73 3.26 -12.96 -24.30
C ASP A 73 2.82 -11.64 -24.95
N LEU A 74 1.58 -11.20 -24.68
CA LEU A 74 0.99 -9.98 -25.24
C LEU A 74 1.73 -8.71 -24.80
N SER A 75 2.39 -8.73 -23.64
CA SER A 75 3.17 -7.59 -23.18
C SER A 75 4.44 -7.34 -23.99
N GLN A 76 4.87 -8.34 -24.77
CA GLN A 76 5.98 -8.21 -25.73
C GLN A 76 5.50 -7.89 -27.14
N GLY A 77 4.20 -7.69 -27.30
CA GLY A 77 3.57 -7.33 -28.55
C GLY A 77 3.54 -5.83 -28.81
N VAL A 78 2.54 -5.40 -29.57
CA VAL A 78 2.33 -3.99 -29.90
C VAL A 78 0.84 -3.65 -29.82
N VAL A 79 0.54 -2.40 -29.49
CA VAL A 79 -0.82 -1.89 -29.58
C VAL A 79 -1.13 -1.52 -31.05
N LYS A 80 -2.24 -2.01 -31.57
CA LYS A 80 -2.74 -1.72 -32.93
C LYS A 80 -4.20 -1.25 -32.83
N GLY A 81 -4.40 0.07 -32.91
CA GLY A 81 -5.72 0.69 -32.69
C GLY A 81 -6.21 0.34 -31.28
N ASP A 82 -7.41 -0.22 -31.18
CA ASP A 82 -8.04 -0.60 -29.89
C ASP A 82 -7.70 -2.03 -29.46
N THR A 83 -6.58 -2.57 -29.96
CA THR A 83 -6.20 -3.96 -29.67
C THR A 83 -4.72 -4.09 -29.31
N VAL A 84 -4.40 -5.11 -28.50
CA VAL A 84 -3.05 -5.59 -28.32
C VAL A 84 -2.80 -6.79 -29.23
N ALA A 85 -1.75 -6.72 -30.05
CA ALA A 85 -1.36 -7.72 -31.03
C ALA A 85 -0.27 -8.65 -30.47
N CYS A 86 -0.50 -9.96 -30.55
CA CYS A 86 0.45 -10.97 -30.11
C CYS A 86 1.72 -10.94 -30.98
N PRO A 87 2.93 -10.90 -30.38
CA PRO A 87 4.17 -10.85 -31.15
C PRO A 87 4.46 -12.15 -31.93
N PHE A 88 3.76 -13.25 -31.59
CA PHE A 88 4.03 -14.56 -32.21
C PHE A 88 3.33 -14.70 -33.57
N HIS A 89 1.99 -14.41 -33.62
CA HIS A 89 1.21 -14.60 -34.87
C HIS A 89 0.22 -13.48 -35.14
N ASP A 90 0.42 -12.29 -34.58
CA ASP A 90 -0.40 -11.09 -34.78
C ASP A 90 -1.91 -11.27 -34.48
N TRP A 91 -2.29 -12.22 -33.60
CA TRP A 91 -3.66 -12.27 -33.08
C TRP A 91 -3.95 -11.03 -32.28
N ARG A 92 -5.02 -10.29 -32.60
CA ARG A 92 -5.33 -8.99 -32.04
C ARG A 92 -6.47 -9.07 -31.05
N TRP A 93 -6.19 -8.72 -29.81
CA TRP A 93 -7.10 -8.85 -28.68
C TRP A 93 -7.63 -7.49 -28.26
N GLY A 94 -8.97 -7.31 -28.26
CA GLY A 94 -9.63 -6.10 -27.76
C GLY A 94 -9.72 -6.08 -26.23
N GLY A 95 -9.99 -4.91 -25.67
CA GLY A 95 -10.15 -4.71 -24.23
C GLY A 95 -11.26 -5.56 -23.59
N ASP A 96 -12.23 -6.02 -24.37
CA ASP A 96 -13.29 -6.94 -23.95
C ASP A 96 -12.84 -8.42 -23.89
N GLY A 97 -11.56 -8.68 -24.12
CA GLY A 97 -10.96 -10.02 -24.15
C GLY A 97 -11.29 -10.84 -25.38
N ARG A 98 -11.99 -10.29 -26.39
CA ARG A 98 -12.27 -10.99 -27.64
C ARG A 98 -11.15 -10.80 -28.64
N CYS A 99 -10.82 -11.85 -29.37
CA CYS A 99 -9.98 -11.71 -30.57
C CYS A 99 -10.77 -10.97 -31.65
N LYS A 100 -10.26 -9.83 -32.07
CA LYS A 100 -10.90 -8.96 -33.08
C LYS A 100 -10.45 -9.32 -34.50
N GLU A 101 -9.20 -9.77 -34.63
CA GLU A 101 -8.61 -10.06 -35.94
C GLU A 101 -7.54 -11.14 -35.85
N VAL A 102 -7.51 -12.00 -36.86
CA VAL A 102 -6.42 -12.94 -37.16
C VAL A 102 -6.02 -12.67 -38.61
N PRO A 103 -4.95 -11.87 -38.87
CA PRO A 103 -4.67 -11.29 -40.20
C PRO A 103 -4.52 -12.32 -41.32
N TYR A 104 -4.06 -13.52 -41.04
CA TYR A 104 -3.84 -14.60 -42.03
C TYR A 104 -5.01 -15.57 -42.15
N ALA A 105 -6.10 -15.36 -41.37
CA ALA A 105 -7.24 -16.25 -41.37
C ALA A 105 -8.43 -15.66 -42.09
N LYS A 106 -9.22 -16.50 -42.78
CA LYS A 106 -10.45 -16.06 -43.42
C LYS A 106 -11.51 -15.52 -42.45
N ARG A 107 -11.44 -15.92 -41.19
CA ARG A 107 -12.34 -15.48 -40.12
C ARG A 107 -11.72 -15.74 -38.75
N THR A 108 -12.05 -14.90 -37.78
CA THR A 108 -11.68 -15.08 -36.38
C THR A 108 -12.55 -16.17 -35.74
N PRO A 109 -11.97 -17.11 -34.96
CA PRO A 109 -12.72 -18.15 -34.27
C PRO A 109 -13.69 -17.52 -33.24
N ARG A 110 -14.95 -17.95 -33.26
CA ARG A 110 -16.00 -17.41 -32.33
C ARG A 110 -15.66 -17.58 -30.85
N MET A 111 -14.92 -18.64 -30.51
CA MET A 111 -14.51 -18.97 -29.12
C MET A 111 -13.17 -18.32 -28.71
N ALA A 112 -12.54 -17.53 -29.58
CA ALA A 112 -11.28 -16.86 -29.28
C ALA A 112 -11.51 -15.75 -28.27
N ARG A 113 -11.35 -16.10 -26.98
CA ARG A 113 -11.49 -15.20 -25.82
C ARG A 113 -10.35 -15.40 -24.84
N THR A 114 -9.82 -14.31 -24.31
CA THR A 114 -8.99 -14.27 -23.12
C THR A 114 -9.76 -13.57 -21.99
N ARG A 115 -9.28 -13.69 -20.78
CA ARG A 115 -9.90 -12.98 -19.63
C ARG A 115 -9.63 -11.49 -19.74
N SER A 116 -10.69 -10.70 -19.67
CA SER A 116 -10.63 -9.27 -19.40
C SER A 116 -10.95 -9.05 -17.93
N TRP A 117 -10.10 -8.28 -17.27
CA TRP A 117 -10.23 -7.97 -15.84
C TRP A 117 -11.02 -6.69 -15.66
N PRO A 118 -11.96 -6.62 -14.68
CA PRO A 118 -12.61 -5.36 -14.34
C PRO A 118 -11.57 -4.33 -13.90
N THR A 119 -11.64 -3.15 -14.48
CA THR A 119 -10.70 -2.05 -14.23
C THR A 119 -11.46 -0.77 -13.96
N GLU A 120 -10.88 0.07 -13.12
CA GLU A 120 -11.33 1.43 -12.87
C GLU A 120 -10.15 2.40 -12.87
N VAL A 121 -10.42 3.64 -13.26
CA VAL A 121 -9.49 4.76 -13.16
C VAL A 121 -10.07 5.76 -12.16
N HIS A 122 -9.38 5.93 -11.04
CA HIS A 122 -9.73 6.92 -10.03
C HIS A 122 -8.50 7.72 -9.62
N ASN A 123 -8.64 9.02 -9.40
CA ASN A 123 -7.58 9.90 -8.89
C ASN A 123 -6.30 9.90 -9.73
N GLY A 124 -6.42 9.60 -11.04
CA GLY A 124 -5.28 9.41 -11.94
C GLY A 124 -4.51 8.10 -11.75
N LEU A 125 -5.10 7.14 -11.02
CA LEU A 125 -4.56 5.82 -10.74
C LEU A 125 -5.39 4.75 -11.44
N LEU A 126 -4.74 3.67 -11.89
CA LEU A 126 -5.37 2.49 -12.49
C LEU A 126 -5.55 1.40 -11.45
N PHE A 127 -6.73 0.83 -11.39
CA PHE A 127 -7.08 -0.29 -10.51
C PHE A 127 -7.55 -1.49 -11.30
N VAL A 128 -7.28 -2.68 -10.75
CA VAL A 128 -7.80 -3.96 -11.21
C VAL A 128 -8.56 -4.65 -10.07
N TRP A 129 -9.72 -5.22 -10.39
CA TRP A 129 -10.50 -5.99 -9.44
C TRP A 129 -10.09 -7.46 -9.44
N HIS A 130 -9.89 -8.00 -8.25
CA HIS A 130 -9.71 -9.43 -8.03
C HIS A 130 -10.81 -10.00 -7.14
N ASP A 131 -11.37 -11.12 -7.57
CA ASP A 131 -12.26 -11.97 -6.77
C ASP A 131 -11.98 -13.42 -7.14
N HIS A 132 -11.67 -14.26 -6.16
CA HIS A 132 -11.38 -15.69 -6.40
C HIS A 132 -12.61 -16.50 -6.80
N GLU A 133 -13.82 -16.02 -6.49
CA GLU A 133 -15.10 -16.60 -6.93
C GLU A 133 -15.50 -16.08 -8.32
N GLY A 134 -14.81 -15.07 -8.84
CA GLY A 134 -15.11 -14.45 -10.14
C GLY A 134 -16.28 -13.46 -10.13
N ASN A 135 -16.72 -13.01 -8.95
CA ASN A 135 -17.77 -12.01 -8.83
C ASN A 135 -17.27 -10.63 -9.30
N ARG A 136 -18.21 -9.82 -9.79
CA ARG A 136 -17.93 -8.41 -10.10
C ARG A 136 -17.76 -7.59 -8.82
N PRO A 137 -17.08 -6.43 -8.88
CA PRO A 137 -16.97 -5.56 -7.72
C PRO A 137 -18.36 -5.15 -7.24
N PRO A 138 -18.67 -5.36 -5.96
CA PRO A 138 -19.94 -4.95 -5.38
C PRO A 138 -19.95 -3.41 -5.22
N PRO A 139 -21.14 -2.76 -5.32
CA PRO A 139 -21.24 -1.30 -5.31
C PRO A 139 -20.71 -0.63 -4.04
N GLU A 140 -20.70 -1.33 -2.92
CA GLU A 140 -20.19 -0.84 -1.64
C GLU A 140 -18.66 -0.77 -1.55
N LEU A 141 -17.95 -1.56 -2.35
CA LEU A 141 -16.47 -1.56 -2.38
C LEU A 141 -15.94 -0.58 -3.42
N GLN A 142 -16.22 0.70 -3.22
CA GLN A 142 -15.76 1.78 -4.09
C GLN A 142 -14.37 2.28 -3.66
N ILE A 143 -13.61 2.73 -4.66
CA ILE A 143 -12.37 3.48 -4.45
C ILE A 143 -12.79 4.93 -4.14
N PRO A 144 -12.36 5.51 -3.01
CA PRO A 144 -12.76 6.88 -2.67
C PRO A 144 -12.11 7.91 -3.60
N ASP A 145 -12.80 9.01 -3.81
CA ASP A 145 -12.27 10.16 -4.52
C ASP A 145 -11.24 10.91 -3.65
N ILE A 146 -10.18 11.37 -4.32
CA ILE A 146 -9.19 12.31 -3.80
C ILE A 146 -9.27 13.58 -4.65
N PRO A 147 -10.22 14.49 -4.35
CA PRO A 147 -10.45 15.66 -5.19
C PRO A 147 -9.22 16.58 -5.29
N GLU A 148 -8.33 16.51 -4.32
CA GLU A 148 -7.05 17.20 -4.30
C GLU A 148 -6.17 16.84 -5.50
N ALA A 149 -6.18 15.58 -5.92
CA ALA A 149 -5.37 15.09 -7.04
C ALA A 149 -5.72 15.74 -8.41
N ALA A 150 -6.93 16.28 -8.54
CA ALA A 150 -7.41 16.95 -9.76
C ALA A 150 -7.57 18.47 -9.60
N SER A 151 -7.35 19.02 -8.40
CA SER A 151 -7.71 20.42 -8.12
C SER A 151 -6.80 21.48 -8.71
N GLY A 152 -5.62 21.10 -9.23
CA GLY A 152 -4.59 22.04 -9.68
C GLY A 152 -3.86 22.81 -8.56
N GLU A 153 -4.39 22.81 -7.32
CA GLU A 153 -3.73 23.38 -6.13
C GLU A 153 -2.69 22.43 -5.53
N TRP A 154 -2.65 21.20 -6.01
CA TRP A 154 -1.73 20.15 -5.55
C TRP A 154 -0.76 19.78 -6.67
N THR A 155 0.35 19.14 -6.29
CA THR A 155 1.31 18.62 -7.26
C THR A 155 0.77 17.35 -7.91
N ASP A 156 1.36 16.93 -9.03
CA ASP A 156 1.12 15.62 -9.59
C ASP A 156 1.62 14.52 -8.64
N TRP A 157 1.12 13.29 -8.81
CA TRP A 157 1.61 12.12 -8.11
C TRP A 157 3.09 11.90 -8.35
N ARG A 158 3.85 11.84 -7.25
CA ARG A 158 5.21 11.31 -7.24
C ARG A 158 5.13 9.87 -6.79
N TRP A 159 5.30 8.98 -7.75
CA TRP A 159 5.07 7.54 -7.56
C TRP A 159 6.37 6.76 -7.42
N ARG A 160 6.38 5.78 -6.52
CA ARG A 160 7.48 4.83 -6.32
C ARG A 160 6.92 3.44 -6.12
N SER A 161 7.73 2.42 -6.45
CA SER A 161 7.38 1.02 -6.25
C SER A 161 8.60 0.20 -5.87
N GLU A 162 8.40 -0.83 -5.06
CA GLU A 162 9.42 -1.78 -4.66
C GLU A 162 8.84 -3.19 -4.57
N LEU A 163 9.54 -4.17 -5.15
CA LEU A 163 9.18 -5.58 -5.01
C LEU A 163 9.70 -6.12 -3.67
N ILE A 164 8.81 -6.61 -2.85
CA ILE A 164 9.13 -7.26 -1.58
C ILE A 164 9.02 -8.77 -1.77
N GLU A 165 10.11 -9.47 -1.54
CA GLU A 165 10.21 -10.92 -1.62
C GLU A 165 10.38 -11.54 -0.23
N GLY A 166 9.91 -12.77 -0.07
CA GLY A 166 10.01 -13.49 1.20
C GLY A 166 8.94 -13.09 2.22
N SER A 167 7.99 -12.24 1.87
CA SER A 167 6.93 -11.76 2.75
C SER A 167 5.57 -11.76 2.05
N ASN A 168 4.50 -11.83 2.83
CA ASN A 168 3.13 -11.71 2.34
C ASN A 168 2.58 -10.31 2.63
N CYS A 169 1.76 -9.78 1.72
CA CYS A 169 1.19 -8.43 1.87
C CYS A 169 0.33 -8.21 3.12
N ARG A 170 -0.12 -9.28 3.81
CA ARG A 170 -0.78 -9.17 5.12
C ARG A 170 0.10 -8.52 6.19
N GLU A 171 1.43 -8.60 6.04
CA GLU A 171 2.37 -8.05 7.01
C GLU A 171 2.39 -6.52 7.03
N ILE A 172 2.15 -5.88 5.88
CA ILE A 172 2.09 -4.41 5.80
C ILE A 172 0.86 -3.88 6.56
N VAL A 173 -0.26 -4.58 6.45
CA VAL A 173 -1.53 -4.11 7.00
C VAL A 173 -1.48 -4.03 8.53
N ASP A 174 -0.71 -4.89 9.19
CA ASP A 174 -0.53 -4.85 10.65
C ASP A 174 0.02 -3.50 11.14
N ASN A 175 0.76 -2.74 10.32
CA ASN A 175 1.30 -1.43 10.71
C ASN A 175 0.22 -0.38 11.06
N ILE A 176 -1.00 -0.52 10.55
CA ILE A 176 -2.07 0.44 10.84
C ILE A 176 -2.51 0.43 12.31
N VAL A 177 -2.20 -0.63 13.05
CA VAL A 177 -2.53 -0.78 14.48
C VAL A 177 -1.30 -0.75 15.38
N ASP A 178 -0.10 -0.60 14.82
CA ASP A 178 1.13 -0.55 15.59
C ASP A 178 1.47 0.88 15.98
N MET A 179 1.25 1.23 17.26
CA MET A 179 1.59 2.55 17.77
C MET A 179 3.09 2.72 18.03
N ALA A 180 3.71 1.71 18.59
CA ALA A 180 5.07 1.83 19.12
C ALA A 180 6.12 2.02 18.02
N HIS A 181 5.89 1.50 16.80
CA HIS A 181 6.84 1.69 15.71
C HIS A 181 7.02 3.16 15.32
N PHE A 182 6.03 4.04 15.55
CA PHE A 182 6.19 5.47 15.30
C PHE A 182 7.29 6.10 16.15
N PHE A 183 7.52 5.61 17.38
CA PHE A 183 8.62 6.09 18.19
C PHE A 183 9.96 5.52 17.74
N TYR A 184 10.03 4.22 17.49
CA TYR A 184 11.31 3.53 17.21
C TYR A 184 11.75 3.63 15.75
N ILE A 185 10.81 3.61 14.81
CA ILE A 185 11.09 3.60 13.36
C ILE A 185 10.94 5.00 12.76
N HIS A 186 9.87 5.72 13.07
CA HIS A 186 9.59 7.03 12.49
C HIS A 186 10.01 8.22 13.36
N TYR A 187 10.62 7.96 14.50
CA TYR A 187 11.22 8.96 15.37
C TYR A 187 10.26 10.06 15.85
N GLY A 188 9.03 9.70 16.13
CA GLY A 188 8.00 10.57 16.68
C GLY A 188 7.42 10.01 17.98
N PHE A 189 7.05 10.89 18.91
CA PHE A 189 6.27 10.53 20.10
C PHE A 189 4.80 10.46 19.72
N PRO A 190 4.13 9.28 19.70
CA PRO A 190 2.69 9.21 19.55
C PRO A 190 2.00 9.83 20.78
N THR A 191 1.30 10.93 20.59
CA THR A 191 0.52 11.60 21.65
C THR A 191 -0.96 11.28 21.57
N TYR A 192 -1.42 10.74 20.46
CA TYR A 192 -2.75 10.23 20.22
C TYR A 192 -2.69 9.09 19.21
N PHE A 193 -3.39 8.00 19.48
CA PHE A 193 -3.48 6.86 18.58
C PHE A 193 -4.83 6.17 18.73
N LYS A 194 -5.59 6.10 17.65
CA LYS A 194 -6.91 5.46 17.63
C LYS A 194 -7.11 4.68 16.34
N ASN A 195 -7.73 3.52 16.45
CA ASN A 195 -8.19 2.73 15.31
C ASN A 195 -9.73 2.65 15.25
N VAL A 196 -10.25 2.68 14.04
CA VAL A 196 -11.68 2.48 13.74
C VAL A 196 -11.79 1.55 12.54
N PHE A 197 -12.51 0.43 12.69
CA PHE A 197 -12.81 -0.48 11.62
C PHE A 197 -14.32 -0.51 11.39
N GLU A 198 -14.76 -0.48 10.14
CA GLU A 198 -16.19 -0.56 9.80
C GLU A 198 -16.34 -0.97 8.33
N GLY A 199 -17.11 -2.04 8.06
CA GLY A 199 -17.26 -2.57 6.71
C GLY A 199 -15.91 -2.97 6.12
N HIS A 200 -15.59 -2.39 4.96
CA HIS A 200 -14.31 -2.61 4.26
C HIS A 200 -13.24 -1.54 4.55
N ILE A 201 -13.48 -0.67 5.53
CA ILE A 201 -12.60 0.44 5.89
C ILE A 201 -11.93 0.16 7.22
N ALA A 202 -10.60 0.38 7.28
CA ALA A 202 -9.83 0.37 8.53
C ALA A 202 -9.01 1.65 8.63
N SER A 203 -9.30 2.45 9.66
CA SER A 203 -8.70 3.77 9.86
C SER A 203 -7.79 3.81 11.08
N GLN A 204 -6.73 4.59 10.97
CA GLN A 204 -5.82 4.98 12.04
C GLN A 204 -5.83 6.51 12.15
N TYR A 205 -6.01 7.02 13.34
CA TYR A 205 -5.85 8.43 13.68
C TYR A 205 -4.63 8.55 14.58
N LEU A 206 -3.67 9.34 14.14
CA LEU A 206 -2.38 9.49 14.82
C LEU A 206 -2.05 10.96 15.00
N ARG A 207 -1.50 11.29 16.16
CA ARG A 207 -0.81 12.56 16.38
C ARG A 207 0.57 12.26 16.95
N THR A 208 1.61 12.85 16.37
CA THR A 208 2.98 12.72 16.86
C THR A 208 3.65 14.07 17.05
N VAL A 209 4.65 14.07 17.94
CA VAL A 209 5.62 15.14 18.12
C VAL A 209 7.00 14.59 17.82
N GLY A 210 7.84 15.34 17.10
CA GLY A 210 9.17 14.90 16.71
C GLY A 210 10.11 14.66 17.89
N ARG A 211 11.01 13.68 17.77
CA ARG A 211 12.04 13.36 18.78
C ARG A 211 13.26 14.28 18.63
N PRO A 212 13.70 14.96 19.70
CA PRO A 212 14.84 15.89 19.63
C PRO A 212 16.22 15.20 19.63
N ASP A 213 16.29 13.91 19.97
CA ASP A 213 17.57 13.14 20.05
C ASP A 213 17.99 12.53 18.70
N VAL A 214 17.19 12.70 17.65
CA VAL A 214 17.46 12.12 16.32
C VAL A 214 17.89 13.19 15.34
N LEU A 215 18.93 12.88 14.58
CA LEU A 215 19.39 13.71 13.45
C LEU A 215 18.75 13.19 12.16
N LEU A 216 17.88 13.96 11.55
CA LEU A 216 17.37 13.71 10.21
C LEU A 216 17.94 14.76 9.24
N GLY A 217 18.66 14.29 8.22
CA GLY A 217 19.29 15.19 7.25
C GLY A 217 20.34 16.15 7.84
N GLY A 218 20.96 15.79 8.97
CA GLY A 218 21.98 16.61 9.65
C GLY A 218 21.44 17.67 10.62
N SER A 219 20.12 17.72 10.83
CA SER A 219 19.48 18.61 11.79
C SER A 219 18.79 17.83 12.90
N HIS A 220 18.87 18.35 14.13
CA HIS A 220 18.08 17.79 15.23
C HIS A 220 16.60 18.08 15.00
N TYR A 221 15.74 17.09 15.27
CA TYR A 221 14.32 17.32 15.46
C TYR A 221 14.16 18.26 16.66
N THR A 222 13.50 19.39 16.42
CA THR A 222 13.07 20.25 17.52
C THR A 222 11.65 19.82 17.88
N GLY A 223 11.28 19.87 19.17
CA GLY A 223 9.94 19.54 19.63
C GLY A 223 8.79 20.40 19.06
N GLU A 224 9.11 21.29 18.10
CA GLU A 224 8.15 22.11 17.35
C GLU A 224 7.58 21.40 16.11
N GLN A 225 8.00 20.15 15.84
CA GLN A 225 7.50 19.39 14.70
C GLN A 225 6.33 18.52 15.15
N THR A 226 5.20 18.67 14.49
CA THR A 226 4.01 17.86 14.73
C THR A 226 3.51 17.25 13.44
N LEU A 227 2.90 16.07 13.56
CA LEU A 227 2.15 15.41 12.51
C LEU A 227 0.79 15.01 13.07
N ASP A 228 -0.28 15.46 12.43
CA ASP A 228 -1.60 14.87 12.52
C ASP A 228 -1.83 14.03 11.26
N SER A 229 -2.25 12.79 11.43
CA SER A 229 -2.40 11.82 10.34
C SER A 229 -3.71 11.05 10.49
N GLU A 230 -4.43 10.94 9.37
CA GLU A 230 -5.52 10.00 9.20
C GLU A 230 -5.16 9.05 8.07
N ALA A 231 -4.94 7.77 8.40
CA ALA A 231 -4.61 6.72 7.44
C ALA A 231 -5.76 5.72 7.37
N SER A 232 -6.34 5.52 6.19
CA SER A 232 -7.49 4.62 6.02
C SER A 232 -7.27 3.66 4.87
N TYR A 233 -7.32 2.35 5.15
CA TYR A 233 -7.47 1.33 4.12
C TYR A 233 -8.90 1.32 3.60
N PHE A 234 -9.05 1.29 2.29
CA PHE A 234 -10.29 1.08 1.57
C PHE A 234 -10.19 -0.25 0.82
N GLY A 235 -10.66 -1.32 1.46
CA GLY A 235 -10.42 -2.66 0.99
C GLY A 235 -9.04 -3.22 1.41
N PRO A 236 -8.56 -4.28 0.73
CA PRO A 236 -7.41 -5.05 1.23
C PRO A 236 -6.04 -4.42 0.98
N SER A 237 -5.92 -3.44 0.08
CA SER A 237 -4.61 -3.08 -0.46
C SER A 237 -4.41 -1.63 -0.86
N PHE A 238 -5.39 -0.77 -0.63
CA PHE A 238 -5.34 0.64 -0.98
C PHE A 238 -5.59 1.50 0.24
N MET A 239 -4.57 2.24 0.68
CA MET A 239 -4.62 3.14 1.83
C MET A 239 -4.40 4.58 1.36
N ILE A 240 -5.22 5.48 1.86
CA ILE A 240 -5.01 6.93 1.76
C ILE A 240 -4.62 7.44 3.13
N ASN A 241 -3.58 8.25 3.19
CA ASN A 241 -3.12 8.89 4.41
C ASN A 241 -3.07 10.41 4.19
N TRP A 242 -3.92 11.14 4.90
CA TRP A 242 -3.92 12.61 4.96
C TRP A 242 -2.94 13.05 6.03
N LEU A 243 -1.91 13.79 5.63
CA LEU A 243 -0.79 14.20 6.47
C LEU A 243 -0.79 15.72 6.65
N HIS A 244 -0.93 16.15 7.88
CA HIS A 244 -0.88 17.56 8.29
C HIS A 244 0.37 17.79 9.13
N ASN A 245 1.44 18.24 8.49
CA ASN A 245 2.73 18.45 9.12
C ASN A 245 2.90 19.92 9.53
N SER A 246 3.54 20.17 10.66
CA SER A 246 3.99 21.50 11.07
C SER A 246 5.47 21.47 11.40
N TYR A 247 6.22 22.42 10.82
CA TYR A 247 7.66 22.60 11.01
C TYR A 247 7.96 24.06 11.31
N GLY A 248 8.31 24.38 12.56
CA GLY A 248 8.70 25.75 12.93
C GLY A 248 7.71 26.82 12.46
N GLY A 249 6.40 26.54 12.55
CA GLY A 249 5.33 27.42 12.12
C GLY A 249 4.91 27.29 10.65
N TYR A 250 5.62 26.51 9.83
CA TYR A 250 5.22 26.20 8.46
C TYR A 250 4.33 24.95 8.44
N LYS A 251 3.19 25.04 7.76
CA LYS A 251 2.27 23.91 7.56
C LYS A 251 2.48 23.32 6.18
N VAL A 252 2.60 22.01 6.11
CA VAL A 252 2.66 21.25 4.87
C VAL A 252 1.52 20.23 4.87
N GLU A 253 0.62 20.41 3.93
CA GLU A 253 -0.48 19.47 3.66
C GLU A 253 -0.06 18.53 2.56
N SER A 254 -0.19 17.24 2.80
CA SER A 254 0.12 16.21 1.80
C SER A 254 -0.80 15.02 1.91
N ILE A 255 -0.95 14.30 0.80
CA ILE A 255 -1.68 13.04 0.74
C ILE A 255 -0.70 11.98 0.27
N LEU A 256 -0.56 10.95 1.08
CA LEU A 256 0.17 9.74 0.75
C LEU A 256 -0.83 8.63 0.42
N VAL A 257 -0.72 8.08 -0.77
CA VAL A 257 -1.33 6.79 -1.10
C VAL A 257 -0.28 5.71 -0.85
N ASN A 258 -0.65 4.72 -0.06
CA ASN A 258 0.11 3.49 0.14
C ASN A 258 -0.73 2.33 -0.37
N CYS A 259 -0.22 1.60 -1.33
CA CYS A 259 -0.93 0.46 -1.88
C CYS A 259 0.02 -0.69 -2.22
N HIS A 260 -0.55 -1.87 -2.33
CA HIS A 260 0.21 -3.06 -2.68
C HIS A 260 -0.64 -4.02 -3.49
N TYR A 261 0.01 -4.87 -4.26
CA TYR A 261 -0.66 -6.02 -4.86
C TYR A 261 0.20 -7.27 -4.77
N PRO A 262 -0.39 -8.44 -4.52
CA PRO A 262 0.36 -9.69 -4.42
C PRO A 262 0.89 -10.10 -5.79
N VAL A 263 2.19 -10.40 -5.87
CA VAL A 263 2.81 -11.02 -7.05
C VAL A 263 2.65 -12.53 -6.94
N THR A 264 3.02 -13.08 -5.78
CA THR A 264 2.76 -14.47 -5.37
C THR A 264 2.24 -14.46 -3.93
N GLN A 265 2.07 -15.62 -3.33
CA GLN A 265 1.73 -15.70 -1.89
C GLN A 265 2.91 -15.30 -0.98
N ASN A 266 4.12 -15.23 -1.51
CA ASN A 266 5.34 -14.89 -0.76
C ASN A 266 6.11 -13.71 -1.36
N SER A 267 5.44 -12.90 -2.16
CA SER A 267 6.00 -11.65 -2.71
C SER A 267 4.88 -10.71 -3.15
N PHE A 268 5.13 -9.43 -3.02
CA PHE A 268 4.17 -8.40 -3.41
C PHE A 268 4.90 -7.14 -3.92
N MET A 269 4.21 -6.39 -4.77
CA MET A 269 4.65 -5.07 -5.16
C MET A 269 4.09 -4.06 -4.16
N LEU A 270 4.97 -3.38 -3.44
CA LEU A 270 4.64 -2.22 -2.63
C LEU A 270 4.74 -0.97 -3.49
N GLN A 271 3.75 -0.09 -3.40
CA GLN A 271 3.73 1.18 -4.12
C GLN A 271 3.30 2.30 -3.20
N TRP A 272 3.86 3.48 -3.40
CA TRP A 272 3.42 4.69 -2.73
C TRP A 272 3.50 5.89 -3.65
N GLY A 273 2.54 6.78 -3.49
CA GLY A 273 2.46 8.02 -4.23
C GLY A 273 2.16 9.19 -3.30
N ILE A 274 2.75 10.34 -3.55
CA ILE A 274 2.58 11.52 -2.74
C ILE A 274 2.20 12.70 -3.63
N ILE A 275 1.18 13.45 -3.16
CA ILE A 275 0.90 14.80 -3.64
C ILE A 275 1.02 15.78 -2.48
N VAL A 276 1.48 16.98 -2.77
CA VAL A 276 1.70 18.04 -1.79
C VAL A 276 0.92 19.27 -2.22
N ARG A 277 0.27 19.94 -1.28
CA ARG A 277 -0.41 21.21 -1.54
C ARG A 277 0.61 22.29 -1.92
N LYS A 278 0.38 22.97 -3.05
CA LYS A 278 1.26 24.03 -3.53
C LYS A 278 1.17 25.24 -2.60
N PRO A 279 2.29 25.73 -2.05
CA PRO A 279 2.28 26.93 -1.22
C PRO A 279 1.84 28.15 -2.02
N LYS A 280 0.98 28.98 -1.45
CA LYS A 280 0.51 30.20 -2.10
C LYS A 280 1.67 31.15 -2.37
N GLY A 281 1.77 31.63 -3.63
CA GLY A 281 2.80 32.60 -4.04
C GLY A 281 4.18 31.98 -4.32
N MET A 282 4.34 30.68 -4.22
CA MET A 282 5.57 29.99 -4.64
C MET A 282 5.51 29.72 -6.15
N ASN A 283 6.63 29.91 -6.83
CA ASN A 283 6.73 29.56 -8.26
C ASN A 283 6.84 28.05 -8.47
N ASP A 284 6.59 27.60 -9.70
CA ASP A 284 6.58 26.17 -10.03
C ASP A 284 7.90 25.46 -9.73
N ALA A 285 9.04 26.11 -9.96
CA ALA A 285 10.37 25.51 -9.74
C ALA A 285 10.64 25.27 -8.24
N ASP A 286 10.24 26.19 -7.38
CA ASP A 286 10.41 26.04 -5.94
C ASP A 286 9.37 25.10 -5.34
N THR A 287 8.13 25.08 -5.88
CA THR A 287 7.11 24.08 -5.57
C THR A 287 7.59 22.68 -5.89
N GLU A 288 8.23 22.51 -7.05
CA GLU A 288 8.81 21.23 -7.49
C GLU A 288 9.92 20.75 -6.55
N LYS A 289 10.82 21.64 -6.14
CA LYS A 289 11.89 21.32 -5.17
C LYS A 289 11.33 20.92 -3.80
N LEU A 290 10.33 21.68 -3.31
CA LEU A 290 9.68 21.40 -2.03
C LEU A 290 8.97 20.04 -2.07
N SER A 291 8.17 19.79 -3.10
CA SER A 291 7.48 18.54 -3.30
C SER A 291 8.44 17.35 -3.38
N LYS A 292 9.56 17.51 -4.11
CA LYS A 292 10.58 16.48 -4.20
C LYS A 292 11.22 16.20 -2.84
N ALA A 293 11.65 17.24 -2.12
CA ALA A 293 12.29 17.08 -0.81
C ALA A 293 11.36 16.43 0.21
N PHE A 294 10.09 16.82 0.20
CA PHE A 294 9.07 16.23 1.08
C PHE A 294 8.82 14.75 0.74
N THR A 295 8.66 14.43 -0.55
CA THR A 295 8.46 13.06 -1.02
C THR A 295 9.67 12.17 -0.68
N ASP A 296 10.88 12.67 -0.84
CA ASP A 296 12.10 11.93 -0.50
C ASP A 296 12.16 11.66 1.02
N GLY A 297 11.75 12.63 1.85
CA GLY A 297 11.67 12.46 3.31
C GLY A 297 10.65 11.39 3.73
N VAL A 298 9.43 11.44 3.19
CA VAL A 298 8.40 10.43 3.47
C VAL A 298 8.83 9.06 2.94
N SER A 299 9.45 9.00 1.76
CA SER A 299 9.96 7.74 1.19
C SER A 299 11.05 7.11 2.06
N MET A 300 11.92 7.90 2.72
CA MET A 300 12.90 7.35 3.66
C MET A 300 12.23 6.67 4.85
N GLY A 301 11.17 7.26 5.41
CA GLY A 301 10.36 6.62 6.47
C GLY A 301 9.79 5.28 6.01
N PHE A 302 9.23 5.24 4.81
CA PHE A 302 8.69 4.02 4.21
C PHE A 302 9.74 2.92 4.02
N LEU A 303 10.95 3.28 3.56
CA LEU A 303 12.04 2.32 3.37
C LEU A 303 12.54 1.73 4.70
N GLN A 304 12.38 2.43 5.82
CA GLN A 304 12.66 1.88 7.14
C GLN A 304 11.68 0.74 7.49
N ASP A 305 10.41 0.89 7.19
CA ASP A 305 9.42 -0.19 7.35
C ASP A 305 9.71 -1.38 6.44
N VAL A 306 10.12 -1.12 5.19
CA VAL A 306 10.50 -2.16 4.24
C VAL A 306 11.59 -3.07 4.80
N GLU A 307 12.61 -2.51 5.47
CA GLU A 307 13.68 -3.30 6.09
C GLU A 307 13.15 -4.19 7.23
N ILE A 308 12.15 -3.73 7.98
CA ILE A 308 11.49 -4.57 8.99
C ILE A 308 10.72 -5.70 8.31
N TRP A 309 9.91 -5.40 7.30
CA TRP A 309 9.10 -6.42 6.60
C TRP A 309 9.94 -7.49 5.91
N LYS A 310 11.13 -7.15 5.41
CA LYS A 310 12.07 -8.11 4.81
C LYS A 310 12.65 -9.10 5.83
N HIS A 311 12.70 -8.74 7.11
CA HIS A 311 13.39 -9.53 8.15
C HIS A 311 12.47 -10.08 9.23
N LYS A 312 11.20 -9.66 9.30
CA LYS A 312 10.23 -10.22 10.26
C LYS A 312 9.61 -11.51 9.75
N THR A 313 9.17 -12.36 10.66
CA THR A 313 8.28 -13.48 10.36
C THR A 313 6.87 -13.21 10.89
N ARG A 314 5.87 -13.81 10.25
CA ARG A 314 4.51 -13.74 10.78
C ARG A 314 4.39 -14.56 12.03
N ILE A 315 3.68 -14.03 13.01
CA ILE A 315 3.25 -14.71 14.23
C ILE A 315 1.74 -14.58 14.32
N GLU A 316 1.02 -15.71 14.18
CA GLU A 316 -0.45 -15.74 14.26
C GLU A 316 -0.95 -15.60 15.70
N ASN A 317 -0.11 -15.96 16.65
CA ASN A 317 -0.40 -15.89 18.08
C ASN A 317 0.53 -14.91 18.82
N PRO A 318 0.63 -13.62 18.40
CA PRO A 318 1.56 -12.67 19.02
C PRO A 318 1.27 -12.47 20.50
N LEU A 319 2.34 -12.21 21.27
CA LEU A 319 2.22 -11.71 22.63
C LEU A 319 2.05 -10.20 22.56
N LEU A 320 0.97 -9.70 23.12
CA LEU A 320 0.59 -8.28 23.08
C LEU A 320 0.51 -7.73 24.52
N VAL A 321 0.75 -6.43 24.64
CA VAL A 321 0.52 -5.64 25.86
C VAL A 321 -0.66 -4.68 25.64
N GLU A 322 -1.14 -4.03 26.70
CA GLU A 322 -2.30 -3.12 26.61
C GLU A 322 -2.02 -1.88 25.74
N GLU A 323 -0.75 -1.48 25.63
CA GLU A 323 -0.29 -0.35 24.81
C GLU A 323 -0.14 -0.69 23.33
N ASP A 324 -0.17 -1.98 22.96
CA ASP A 324 -0.26 -2.39 21.57
C ASP A 324 -1.66 -2.11 21.02
N GLY A 325 -1.76 -1.82 19.73
CA GLY A 325 -3.04 -1.62 19.09
C GLY A 325 -3.84 -2.93 18.89
N PRO A 326 -5.03 -2.86 18.31
CA PRO A 326 -5.97 -3.97 18.23
C PRO A 326 -5.63 -4.97 17.11
N VAL A 327 -4.45 -5.63 17.20
CA VAL A 327 -3.90 -6.53 16.16
C VAL A 327 -4.87 -7.66 15.81
N TYR A 328 -5.47 -8.33 16.81
CA TYR A 328 -6.40 -9.46 16.54
C TYR A 328 -7.68 -9.00 15.85
N GLN A 329 -8.19 -7.83 16.20
CA GLN A 329 -9.39 -7.25 15.59
C GLN A 329 -9.12 -6.82 14.15
N LEU A 330 -7.94 -6.21 13.89
CA LEU A 330 -7.53 -5.90 12.53
C LEU A 330 -7.41 -7.15 11.67
N ARG A 331 -6.78 -8.20 12.17
CA ARG A 331 -6.61 -9.45 11.43
C ARG A 331 -7.95 -10.13 11.15
N ARG A 332 -8.92 -10.05 12.08
CA ARG A 332 -10.30 -10.50 11.85
C ARG A 332 -10.99 -9.66 10.78
N TRP A 333 -10.89 -8.33 10.86
CA TRP A 333 -11.38 -7.44 9.82
C TRP A 333 -10.78 -7.77 8.45
N TYR A 334 -9.47 -8.01 8.39
CA TYR A 334 -8.77 -8.29 7.13
C TYR A 334 -9.14 -9.65 6.52
N GLN A 335 -9.58 -10.61 7.34
CA GLN A 335 -9.98 -11.95 6.88
C GLN A 335 -11.16 -11.91 5.89
N GLN A 336 -12.05 -10.90 5.96
CA GLN A 336 -13.18 -10.75 5.04
C GLN A 336 -12.77 -10.78 3.56
N PHE A 337 -11.55 -10.38 3.26
CA PHE A 337 -11.04 -10.34 1.88
C PHE A 337 -10.49 -11.68 1.39
N TYR A 338 -10.37 -12.68 2.25
CA TYR A 338 -9.81 -14.00 1.95
C TYR A 338 -10.83 -15.15 2.02
N VAL A 339 -12.02 -14.90 2.50
CA VAL A 339 -13.12 -15.89 2.56
C VAL A 339 -14.08 -15.69 1.39
N ASP A 340 -14.94 -16.70 1.12
CA ASP A 340 -16.00 -16.54 0.15
C ASP A 340 -16.96 -15.40 0.56
N ALA A 341 -17.62 -14.76 -0.39
CA ALA A 341 -18.51 -13.63 -0.09
C ALA A 341 -19.64 -14.01 0.89
N ALA A 342 -20.10 -15.26 0.80
CA ALA A 342 -21.14 -15.80 1.69
C ALA A 342 -20.62 -16.11 3.11
N ASP A 343 -19.30 -16.24 3.29
CA ASP A 343 -18.68 -16.57 4.57
C ASP A 343 -18.18 -15.33 5.33
N VAL A 344 -18.36 -14.13 4.77
CA VAL A 344 -18.09 -12.88 5.48
C VAL A 344 -19.07 -12.75 6.64
N THR A 345 -18.54 -12.79 7.86
CA THR A 345 -19.34 -12.67 9.08
C THR A 345 -19.51 -11.22 9.51
N GLN A 346 -20.54 -10.96 10.30
CA GLN A 346 -20.80 -9.66 10.89
C GLN A 346 -19.62 -9.20 11.77
N GLU A 347 -18.97 -10.10 12.49
CA GLU A 347 -17.79 -9.79 13.31
C GLU A 347 -16.58 -9.26 12.50
N MET A 348 -16.50 -9.56 11.21
CA MET A 348 -15.46 -9.05 10.32
C MET A 348 -15.74 -7.62 9.84
N THR A 349 -17.00 -7.17 9.92
CA THR A 349 -17.45 -5.91 9.30
C THR A 349 -18.11 -4.93 10.27
N ASP A 350 -18.47 -5.39 11.48
CA ASP A 350 -19.04 -4.51 12.49
C ASP A 350 -18.08 -3.38 12.88
N ARG A 351 -18.67 -2.26 13.26
CA ARG A 351 -17.90 -1.11 13.76
C ARG A 351 -17.16 -1.49 15.05
N PHE A 352 -15.88 -1.28 15.03
CA PHE A 352 -14.97 -1.45 16.15
C PHE A 352 -14.12 -0.19 16.32
N GLU A 353 -13.98 0.29 17.56
CA GLU A 353 -13.12 1.43 17.89
C GLU A 353 -12.20 1.05 19.05
N TYR A 354 -10.95 1.48 18.97
CA TYR A 354 -9.98 1.33 20.03
C TYR A 354 -9.03 2.52 20.06
N GLU A 355 -8.89 3.13 21.22
CA GLU A 355 -7.94 4.22 21.49
C GLU A 355 -6.89 3.69 22.47
N VAL A 356 -5.61 3.81 22.09
CA VAL A 356 -4.50 3.38 22.93
C VAL A 356 -4.20 4.46 23.96
N ASP A 357 -4.06 4.08 25.25
CA ASP A 357 -3.52 4.97 26.27
C ASP A 357 -2.01 5.15 26.07
N THR A 358 -1.63 6.31 25.56
CA THR A 358 -0.23 6.65 25.25
C THR A 358 0.57 7.10 26.47
N THR A 359 -0.03 7.21 27.66
CA THR A 359 0.56 7.85 28.84
C THR A 359 1.79 7.12 29.36
N ALA A 360 1.68 5.80 29.57
CA ALA A 360 2.78 4.99 30.10
C ALA A 360 3.95 4.92 29.13
N ALA A 361 3.66 4.71 27.84
CA ALA A 361 4.66 4.64 26.78
C ALA A 361 5.40 6.00 26.65
N ASN A 362 4.70 7.12 26.61
CA ASN A 362 5.31 8.44 26.53
C ASN A 362 6.19 8.77 27.74
N LYS A 363 5.78 8.39 28.95
CA LYS A 363 6.62 8.56 30.14
C LYS A 363 7.96 7.85 30.00
N HIS A 364 7.96 6.63 29.48
CA HIS A 364 9.18 5.86 29.25
C HIS A 364 10.02 6.50 28.12
N TRP A 365 9.41 6.80 27.00
CA TRP A 365 10.09 7.36 25.84
C TRP A 365 10.71 8.73 26.08
N HIS A 366 10.05 9.62 26.84
CA HIS A 366 10.63 10.89 27.23
C HIS A 366 11.88 10.70 28.10
N ALA A 367 11.84 9.75 29.07
CA ALA A 367 13.00 9.45 29.91
C ALA A 367 14.19 8.90 29.08
N GLU A 368 13.92 8.02 28.11
CA GLU A 368 14.92 7.50 27.17
C GLU A 368 15.56 8.61 26.34
N VAL A 369 14.75 9.51 25.78
CA VAL A 369 15.24 10.64 24.97
C VAL A 369 16.05 11.63 25.83
N GLU A 370 15.62 11.91 27.07
CA GLU A 370 16.40 12.72 28.00
C GLU A 370 17.77 12.10 28.33
N GLU A 371 17.82 10.78 28.47
CA GLU A 371 19.09 10.07 28.66
C GLU A 371 20.01 10.16 27.43
N ASN A 372 19.45 9.98 26.24
CA ASN A 372 20.18 10.09 24.99
C ASN A 372 20.77 11.49 24.75
N LEU A 373 20.11 12.52 25.22
CA LEU A 373 20.54 13.93 25.10
C LEU A 373 21.56 14.35 26.17
N ARG A 374 21.80 13.54 27.22
CA ARG A 374 22.81 13.85 28.25
C ARG A 374 24.21 13.84 27.63
N PRO A 375 25.05 14.86 27.93
CA PRO A 375 26.44 14.84 27.48
C PRO A 375 27.13 13.56 27.97
N LYS A 376 27.66 12.76 27.05
CA LYS A 376 28.53 11.65 27.42
C LYS A 376 29.77 12.25 28.07
N VAL A 377 29.94 12.05 29.38
CA VAL A 377 31.20 12.36 30.07
C VAL A 377 32.25 11.47 29.43
N GLU A 378 33.19 12.07 28.70
CA GLU A 378 34.37 11.35 28.22
C GLU A 378 35.07 10.74 29.44
N GLN A 379 35.03 9.42 29.55
CA GLN A 379 35.92 8.70 30.45
C GLN A 379 37.33 8.78 29.85
N THR A 380 38.02 9.85 30.17
CA THR A 380 39.49 9.92 30.02
C THR A 380 40.09 8.90 30.97
N GLN A 381 40.53 7.78 30.43
CA GLN A 381 41.55 6.90 31.04
C GLN A 381 42.91 7.28 30.58
#